data_c411b25658d9f1270e6a88c0d846b0cb
#
_entry.id   c411b25658d9f1270e6a88c0d846b0cb
#
_cell.length_a   1.000
_cell.length_b   1.000
_cell.length_c   1.000
_cell.angle_alpha   90.00
_cell.angle_beta   90.00
_cell.angle_gamma   90.00
#
_symmetry.space_group_name_H-M   'P 1'
#
loop_
_entity.id
_entity.type
_entity.pdbx_description
1 polymer ?
#
loop_
_entity_poly.entity_id
_entity_poly.type
_entity_poly.pdbx_seq_one_letter_code
_entity_poly.pdbx_strand_id
1 'polypeptide(L)'
;FIDHRERTAIARRNKADLFVSIHADAVDDRRARGASVYALSLKGASDEAARQLARRENASVGGVSLDDKDDVLASVLLDLSQNAALSASLDVGNHVAKQMGKVARMHRTTVQQAGFLVLKSPDLPSILVETAFISNPAEEQKLRDTGYRGRLANSILAGIRDYFYTNPPPDTQIAMDLRRQPTRQVRHVVARGDTVSEIAERYNVSTADIRRANRLSNDKIRIGQTLSIPVFSGG
;
A
#
# COMPACT_ATOMS: atom_id res chain seq x y z
N PHE A 1 -22.02 0.51 -14.96
CA PHE A 1 -20.68 1.12 -14.92
C PHE A 1 -20.65 2.21 -13.86
N ILE A 2 -19.60 2.25 -13.02
CA ILE A 2 -19.40 3.25 -11.95
C ILE A 2 -18.14 4.04 -12.31
N ASP A 3 -18.25 5.36 -12.43
CA ASP A 3 -17.11 6.22 -12.73
C ASP A 3 -16.11 6.31 -11.58
N HIS A 4 -14.90 6.84 -11.82
CA HIS A 4 -13.81 6.85 -10.82
C HIS A 4 -14.15 7.69 -9.60
N ARG A 5 -14.82 8.83 -9.76
CA ARG A 5 -15.23 9.71 -8.66
C ARG A 5 -16.26 9.03 -7.78
N GLU A 6 -17.22 8.34 -8.39
CA GLU A 6 -18.26 7.63 -7.67
C GLU A 6 -17.68 6.42 -6.90
N ARG A 7 -16.67 5.70 -7.43
CA ARG A 7 -15.98 4.62 -6.71
C ARG A 7 -15.36 5.12 -5.40
N THR A 8 -14.63 6.24 -5.45
CA THR A 8 -14.02 6.83 -4.24
C THR A 8 -15.08 7.43 -3.31
N ALA A 9 -16.17 7.99 -3.85
CA ALA A 9 -17.30 8.48 -3.05
C ALA A 9 -18.01 7.33 -2.31
N ILE A 10 -18.19 6.18 -2.95
CA ILE A 10 -18.72 4.96 -2.30
C ILE A 10 -17.81 4.54 -1.12
N ALA A 11 -16.49 4.49 -1.34
CA ALA A 11 -15.53 4.14 -0.30
C ALA A 11 -15.64 5.08 0.91
N ARG A 12 -15.71 6.39 0.68
CA ARG A 12 -15.86 7.41 1.75
C ARG A 12 -17.20 7.28 2.49
N ARG A 13 -18.32 7.11 1.78
CA ARG A 13 -19.64 6.91 2.41
C ARG A 13 -19.65 5.69 3.33
N ASN A 14 -18.87 4.67 2.99
CA ASN A 14 -18.71 3.46 3.79
C ASN A 14 -17.55 3.55 4.82
N LYS A 15 -16.94 4.71 4.99
CA LYS A 15 -15.81 4.93 5.92
C LYS A 15 -14.69 3.89 5.73
N ALA A 16 -14.34 3.61 4.47
CA ALA A 16 -13.29 2.66 4.15
C ALA A 16 -11.92 3.21 4.60
N ASP A 17 -11.08 2.36 5.16
CA ASP A 17 -9.70 2.67 5.55
C ASP A 17 -8.71 2.46 4.40
N LEU A 18 -9.12 1.78 3.34
CA LEU A 18 -8.33 1.49 2.15
C LEU A 18 -9.22 1.28 0.92
N PHE A 19 -8.80 1.83 -0.20
CA PHE A 19 -9.38 1.53 -1.52
C PHE A 19 -8.41 0.67 -2.33
N VAL A 20 -8.91 -0.45 -2.87
CA VAL A 20 -8.14 -1.36 -3.71
C VAL A 20 -8.84 -1.54 -5.05
N SER A 21 -8.19 -1.11 -6.14
CA SER A 21 -8.63 -1.37 -7.51
C SER A 21 -7.89 -2.60 -8.05
N ILE A 22 -8.62 -3.65 -8.42
CA ILE A 22 -8.04 -4.89 -8.93
C ILE A 22 -8.25 -4.95 -10.43
N HIS A 23 -7.15 -5.10 -11.16
CA HIS A 23 -7.06 -5.04 -12.60
C HIS A 23 -6.46 -6.31 -13.22
N ALA A 24 -6.76 -6.54 -14.47
CA ALA A 24 -6.14 -7.51 -15.37
C ALA A 24 -6.18 -6.93 -16.77
N ASP A 25 -5.27 -6.00 -17.06
CA ASP A 25 -5.34 -5.16 -18.23
C ASP A 25 -4.76 -5.82 -19.49
N ALA A 26 -5.18 -5.36 -20.65
CA ALA A 26 -4.56 -5.66 -21.93
C ALA A 26 -3.61 -4.53 -22.31
N VAL A 27 -2.40 -4.88 -22.76
CA VAL A 27 -1.41 -3.95 -23.29
C VAL A 27 -0.98 -4.38 -24.70
N ASP A 28 -0.42 -3.46 -25.49
CA ASP A 28 -0.03 -3.76 -26.89
C ASP A 28 1.10 -4.78 -26.98
N ASP A 29 2.04 -4.74 -26.04
CA ASP A 29 3.09 -5.76 -25.97
C ASP A 29 2.54 -7.06 -25.34
N ARG A 30 2.23 -8.03 -26.19
CA ARG A 30 1.77 -9.36 -25.76
C ARG A 30 2.80 -10.17 -24.97
N ARG A 31 4.04 -9.68 -24.85
CA ARG A 31 5.08 -10.29 -24.01
C ARG A 31 5.03 -9.77 -22.58
N ALA A 32 4.29 -8.67 -22.32
CA ALA A 32 4.10 -8.16 -20.96
C ALA A 32 3.53 -9.26 -20.07
N ARG A 33 4.10 -9.41 -18.88
CA ARG A 33 3.73 -10.46 -17.94
C ARG A 33 4.11 -10.11 -16.50
N GLY A 34 3.41 -10.73 -15.59
CA GLY A 34 3.63 -10.55 -14.15
C GLY A 34 2.73 -9.49 -13.54
N ALA A 35 2.59 -9.58 -12.24
CA ALA A 35 1.78 -8.67 -11.44
C ALA A 35 2.54 -7.40 -11.07
N SER A 36 1.83 -6.33 -10.77
CA SER A 36 2.39 -5.06 -10.27
C SER A 36 1.44 -4.41 -9.27
N VAL A 37 1.98 -3.59 -8.40
CA VAL A 37 1.19 -2.75 -7.49
C VAL A 37 1.52 -1.29 -7.77
N TYR A 38 0.49 -0.46 -7.86
CA TYR A 38 0.60 0.96 -8.15
C TYR A 38 -0.03 1.80 -7.05
N ALA A 39 0.59 2.95 -6.79
CA ALA A 39 0.03 4.05 -6.00
C ALA A 39 -0.08 5.30 -6.87
N LEU A 40 -0.87 6.26 -6.42
CA LEU A 40 -1.00 7.54 -7.10
C LEU A 40 0.32 8.31 -7.09
N SER A 41 0.62 9.01 -8.19
CA SER A 41 1.61 10.08 -8.24
C SER A 41 0.99 11.34 -8.80
N LEU A 42 1.28 12.46 -8.15
CA LEU A 42 0.90 13.80 -8.62
C LEU A 42 2.01 14.45 -9.46
N LYS A 43 3.24 13.92 -9.39
CA LYS A 43 4.44 14.52 -10.00
C LYS A 43 4.95 13.79 -11.25
N GLY A 44 4.24 12.76 -11.72
CA GLY A 44 4.65 11.97 -12.87
C GLY A 44 4.53 10.46 -12.62
N ALA A 45 5.21 9.65 -13.42
CA ALA A 45 5.18 8.20 -13.30
C ALA A 45 6.57 7.64 -13.01
N SER A 46 6.64 6.49 -12.34
CA SER A 46 7.89 5.80 -12.00
C SER A 46 8.68 5.39 -13.24
N ASP A 47 7.96 4.96 -14.29
CA ASP A 47 8.53 4.67 -15.61
C ASP A 47 7.48 4.87 -16.72
N GLU A 48 7.91 4.70 -17.98
CA GLU A 48 7.03 4.89 -19.13
C GLU A 48 5.90 3.85 -19.20
N ALA A 49 6.15 2.62 -18.76
CA ALA A 49 5.12 1.57 -18.72
C ALA A 49 4.00 1.94 -17.72
N ALA A 50 4.36 2.42 -16.53
CA ALA A 50 3.42 2.93 -15.54
C ALA A 50 2.62 4.13 -16.08
N ARG A 51 3.27 5.04 -16.83
CA ARG A 51 2.60 6.18 -17.47
C ARG A 51 1.59 5.73 -18.53
N GLN A 52 1.96 4.79 -19.39
CA GLN A 52 1.08 4.28 -20.42
C GLN A 52 -0.12 3.54 -19.84
N LEU A 53 0.08 2.71 -18.81
CA LEU A 53 -0.99 2.03 -18.11
C LEU A 53 -1.98 3.02 -17.48
N ALA A 54 -1.49 4.04 -16.79
CA ALA A 54 -2.33 5.09 -16.20
C ALA A 54 -3.12 5.86 -17.28
N ARG A 55 -2.52 6.18 -18.42
CA ARG A 55 -3.22 6.84 -19.53
C ARG A 55 -4.37 5.98 -20.08
N ARG A 56 -4.17 4.68 -20.23
CA ARG A 56 -5.20 3.75 -20.72
C ARG A 56 -6.35 3.63 -19.74
N GLU A 57 -6.05 3.42 -18.47
CA GLU A 57 -7.06 3.34 -17.40
C GLU A 57 -7.87 4.63 -17.33
N ASN A 58 -7.21 5.78 -17.35
CA ASN A 58 -7.88 7.08 -17.33
C ASN A 58 -8.75 7.33 -18.57
N ALA A 59 -8.34 6.86 -19.74
CA ALA A 59 -9.08 7.01 -20.98
C ALA A 59 -10.34 6.13 -21.03
N SER A 60 -10.37 5.01 -20.31
CA SER A 60 -11.51 4.09 -20.27
C SER A 60 -12.79 4.71 -19.71
N VAL A 61 -12.69 5.85 -19.03
CA VAL A 61 -13.78 6.48 -18.25
C VAL A 61 -14.17 7.89 -18.75
N GLY A 62 -13.65 8.35 -19.88
CA GLY A 62 -13.97 9.69 -20.42
C GLY A 62 -13.31 10.81 -19.59
N GLY A 63 -12.41 11.57 -20.20
CA GLY A 63 -11.57 12.54 -19.54
C GLY A 63 -12.33 13.60 -18.74
N VAL A 64 -11.93 13.76 -17.48
CA VAL A 64 -12.30 14.91 -16.65
C VAL A 64 -11.06 15.73 -16.36
N SER A 65 -11.09 17.01 -16.77
CA SER A 65 -10.06 18.00 -16.47
C SER A 65 -10.01 18.31 -14.98
N LEU A 66 -8.79 18.53 -14.48
CA LEU A 66 -8.48 18.81 -13.08
C LEU A 66 -8.19 20.29 -12.90
N ASP A 67 -9.22 21.14 -12.98
CA ASP A 67 -9.12 22.53 -12.56
C ASP A 67 -10.22 22.85 -11.55
N ASP A 68 -9.88 22.87 -10.27
CA ASP A 68 -10.60 23.64 -9.25
C ASP A 68 -9.59 24.06 -8.17
N LYS A 69 -9.30 25.34 -8.17
CA LYS A 69 -8.55 26.01 -7.11
C LYS A 69 -9.55 26.86 -6.36
N ASP A 70 -9.58 26.74 -5.03
CA ASP A 70 -9.74 27.89 -4.13
C ASP A 70 -9.77 27.41 -2.67
N ASP A 71 -8.92 28.00 -1.92
CA ASP A 71 -8.87 28.25 -0.48
C ASP A 71 -7.54 27.80 0.14
N VAL A 72 -6.67 28.77 0.51
CA VAL A 72 -5.27 28.51 0.89
C VAL A 72 -5.16 27.67 2.18
N LEU A 73 -6.02 27.85 3.16
CA LEU A 73 -5.98 27.07 4.41
C LEU A 73 -6.56 25.66 4.21
N ALA A 74 -7.66 25.56 3.47
CA ALA A 74 -8.23 24.28 3.06
C ALA A 74 -7.25 23.50 2.17
N SER A 75 -6.48 24.18 1.31
CA SER A 75 -5.47 23.54 0.46
C SER A 75 -4.30 22.97 1.27
N VAL A 76 -3.82 23.64 2.31
CA VAL A 76 -2.73 23.13 3.16
C VAL A 76 -3.14 21.88 3.95
N LEU A 77 -4.34 21.87 4.51
CA LEU A 77 -4.89 20.70 5.21
C LEU A 77 -5.15 19.55 4.24
N LEU A 78 -5.63 19.87 3.04
CA LEU A 78 -5.83 18.91 1.98
C LEU A 78 -4.52 18.30 1.50
N ASP A 79 -3.47 19.11 1.33
CA ASP A 79 -2.13 18.67 0.96
C ASP A 79 -1.50 17.74 2.01
N LEU A 80 -1.67 18.06 3.30
CA LEU A 80 -1.20 17.21 4.40
C LEU A 80 -1.94 15.88 4.44
N SER A 81 -3.26 15.89 4.30
CA SER A 81 -4.08 14.69 4.24
C SER A 81 -3.71 13.82 3.04
N GLN A 82 -3.51 14.44 1.88
CA GLN A 82 -3.13 13.76 0.65
C GLN A 82 -1.73 13.14 0.75
N ASN A 83 -0.76 13.83 1.36
CA ASN A 83 0.57 13.28 1.58
C ASN A 83 0.55 12.09 2.54
N ALA A 84 -0.27 12.15 3.60
CA ALA A 84 -0.46 11.02 4.51
C ALA A 84 -1.11 9.82 3.81
N ALA A 85 -2.15 10.04 3.00
CA ALA A 85 -2.81 9.01 2.22
C ALA A 85 -1.88 8.39 1.17
N LEU A 86 -1.02 9.19 0.52
CA LEU A 86 0.00 8.71 -0.41
C LEU A 86 1.05 7.85 0.29
N SER A 87 1.56 8.29 1.43
CA SER A 87 2.51 7.51 2.23
C SER A 87 1.93 6.17 2.64
N ALA A 88 0.71 6.17 3.17
CA ALA A 88 -0.01 4.94 3.53
C ALA A 88 -0.26 4.03 2.31
N SER A 89 -0.56 4.61 1.14
CA SER A 89 -0.72 3.85 -0.12
C SER A 89 0.56 3.15 -0.54
N LEU A 90 1.71 3.81 -0.42
CA LEU A 90 3.01 3.20 -0.71
C LEU A 90 3.32 2.07 0.27
N ASP A 91 3.05 2.27 1.56
CA ASP A 91 3.31 1.27 2.59
C ASP A 91 2.44 0.03 2.40
N VAL A 92 1.12 0.18 2.27
CA VAL A 92 0.24 -0.97 2.02
C VAL A 92 0.57 -1.65 0.68
N GLY A 93 0.90 -0.88 -0.35
CA GLY A 93 1.31 -1.39 -1.64
C GLY A 93 2.56 -2.26 -1.55
N ASN A 94 3.56 -1.87 -0.77
CA ASN A 94 4.78 -2.66 -0.54
C ASN A 94 4.48 -3.97 0.20
N HIS A 95 3.61 -3.96 1.20
CA HIS A 95 3.15 -5.18 1.87
C HIS A 95 2.44 -6.13 0.90
N VAL A 96 1.55 -5.60 0.05
CA VAL A 96 0.84 -6.38 -0.96
C VAL A 96 1.81 -6.94 -2.01
N ALA A 97 2.71 -6.12 -2.57
CA ALA A 97 3.69 -6.56 -3.56
C ALA A 97 4.61 -7.67 -3.02
N LYS A 98 5.06 -7.55 -1.77
CA LYS A 98 5.87 -8.57 -1.08
C LYS A 98 5.13 -9.92 -0.96
N GLN A 99 3.87 -9.90 -0.58
CA GLN A 99 3.09 -11.14 -0.45
C GLN A 99 2.71 -11.73 -1.82
N MET A 100 2.36 -10.91 -2.79
CA MET A 100 2.08 -11.35 -4.16
C MET A 100 3.30 -12.00 -4.81
N GLY A 101 4.50 -11.50 -4.55
CA GLY A 101 5.76 -12.06 -5.06
C GLY A 101 6.04 -13.50 -4.62
N LYS A 102 5.37 -14.01 -3.59
CA LYS A 102 5.45 -15.42 -3.17
C LYS A 102 4.59 -16.36 -4.02
N VAL A 103 3.63 -15.83 -4.77
CA VAL A 103 2.61 -16.59 -5.52
C VAL A 103 2.70 -16.33 -7.02
N ALA A 104 2.97 -15.08 -7.40
CA ALA A 104 3.00 -14.62 -8.77
C ALA A 104 4.39 -14.09 -9.15
N ARG A 105 4.73 -14.20 -10.44
CA ARG A 105 5.85 -13.44 -10.97
C ARG A 105 5.47 -11.96 -10.90
N MET A 106 6.33 -11.15 -10.32
CA MET A 106 6.16 -9.70 -10.31
C MET A 106 6.81 -9.09 -11.57
N HIS A 107 6.10 -8.17 -12.22
CA HIS A 107 6.67 -7.33 -13.29
C HIS A 107 7.63 -6.30 -12.69
N ARG A 108 7.26 -5.73 -11.54
CA ARG A 108 8.11 -4.90 -10.68
C ARG A 108 7.98 -5.38 -9.23
N THR A 109 9.08 -5.48 -8.52
CA THR A 109 9.11 -5.94 -7.11
C THR A 109 8.78 -4.84 -6.11
N THR A 110 8.83 -3.58 -6.55
CA THR A 110 8.49 -2.38 -5.76
C THR A 110 7.21 -1.75 -6.28
N VAL A 111 6.51 -1.05 -5.40
CA VAL A 111 5.34 -0.25 -5.79
C VAL A 111 5.73 0.79 -6.82
N GLN A 112 4.99 0.84 -7.90
CA GLN A 112 5.14 1.84 -8.95
C GLN A 112 4.16 3.00 -8.72
N GLN A 113 4.45 4.15 -9.31
CA GLN A 113 3.59 5.32 -9.18
C GLN A 113 3.27 5.91 -10.56
N ALA A 114 2.02 6.31 -10.75
CA ALA A 114 1.57 7.07 -11.90
C ALA A 114 0.28 7.83 -11.59
N GLY A 115 -0.17 8.67 -12.54
CA GLY A 115 -1.35 9.52 -12.40
C GLY A 115 -2.67 8.78 -12.60
N PHE A 116 -2.93 7.72 -11.85
CA PHE A 116 -4.18 6.96 -11.92
C PHE A 116 -5.35 7.77 -11.33
N LEU A 117 -6.34 8.14 -12.14
CA LEU A 117 -7.51 8.87 -11.67
C LEU A 117 -8.36 8.06 -10.69
N VAL A 118 -8.44 6.74 -10.87
CA VAL A 118 -9.16 5.83 -9.96
C VAL A 118 -8.61 5.85 -8.53
N LEU A 119 -7.32 6.18 -8.36
CA LEU A 119 -6.67 6.29 -7.06
C LEU A 119 -6.69 7.70 -6.48
N LYS A 120 -7.30 8.66 -7.17
CA LYS A 120 -7.30 10.05 -6.74
C LYS A 120 -8.29 10.27 -5.61
N SER A 121 -7.80 10.19 -4.39
CA SER A 121 -8.52 10.54 -3.18
C SER A 121 -7.61 11.38 -2.26
N PRO A 122 -8.12 12.47 -1.69
CA PRO A 122 -7.28 13.33 -0.84
C PRO A 122 -7.00 12.76 0.55
N ASP A 123 -7.81 11.83 1.03
CA ASP A 123 -7.85 11.37 2.41
C ASP A 123 -7.91 9.84 2.58
N LEU A 124 -7.99 9.09 1.49
CA LEU A 124 -8.15 7.64 1.52
C LEU A 124 -6.92 6.97 0.88
N PRO A 125 -6.15 6.17 1.62
CA PRO A 125 -5.10 5.34 1.03
C PRO A 125 -5.67 4.47 -0.09
N SER A 126 -4.98 4.42 -1.23
CA SER A 126 -5.51 3.80 -2.45
C SER A 126 -4.41 3.12 -3.24
N ILE A 127 -4.61 1.86 -3.63
CA ILE A 127 -3.71 1.12 -4.50
C ILE A 127 -4.45 0.50 -5.68
N LEU A 128 -3.73 0.34 -6.80
CA LEU A 128 -4.16 -0.47 -7.93
C LEU A 128 -3.28 -1.70 -8.01
N VAL A 129 -3.90 -2.86 -8.06
CA VAL A 129 -3.23 -4.16 -8.17
C VAL A 129 -3.46 -4.71 -9.57
N GLU A 130 -2.43 -4.65 -10.40
CA GLU A 130 -2.39 -5.35 -11.68
C GLU A 130 -2.04 -6.82 -11.43
N THR A 131 -3.00 -7.69 -11.65
CA THR A 131 -2.85 -9.12 -11.32
C THR A 131 -2.10 -9.89 -12.40
N ALA A 132 -2.27 -9.50 -13.65
CA ALA A 132 -1.59 -10.03 -14.83
C ALA A 132 -2.00 -9.22 -16.07
N PHE A 133 -1.32 -9.39 -17.19
CA PHE A 133 -1.71 -8.79 -18.48
C PHE A 133 -2.44 -9.82 -19.34
N ILE A 134 -3.77 -9.65 -19.53
CA ILE A 134 -4.59 -10.59 -20.30
C ILE A 134 -4.28 -10.59 -21.80
N SER A 135 -3.55 -9.60 -22.32
CA SER A 135 -2.99 -9.64 -23.68
C SER A 135 -1.95 -10.74 -23.87
N ASN A 136 -1.37 -11.27 -22.76
CA ASN A 136 -0.47 -12.43 -22.77
C ASN A 136 -1.27 -13.72 -22.57
N PRO A 137 -1.30 -14.66 -23.54
CA PRO A 137 -2.14 -15.86 -23.43
C PRO A 137 -1.78 -16.75 -22.22
N ALA A 138 -0.50 -16.81 -21.83
CA ALA A 138 -0.08 -17.60 -20.67
C ALA A 138 -0.55 -16.98 -19.34
N GLU A 139 -0.59 -15.67 -19.24
CA GLU A 139 -1.12 -14.95 -18.07
C GLU A 139 -2.65 -15.07 -18.01
N GLU A 140 -3.33 -14.92 -19.15
CA GLU A 140 -4.78 -15.13 -19.24
C GLU A 140 -5.15 -16.55 -18.80
N GLN A 141 -4.43 -17.56 -19.27
CA GLN A 141 -4.66 -18.95 -18.88
C GLN A 141 -4.51 -19.18 -17.38
N LYS A 142 -3.52 -18.55 -16.74
CA LYS A 142 -3.37 -18.60 -15.28
C LYS A 142 -4.58 -17.99 -14.56
N LEU A 143 -5.08 -16.82 -15.04
CA LEU A 143 -6.24 -16.18 -14.44
C LEU A 143 -7.54 -16.96 -14.66
N ARG A 144 -7.61 -17.88 -15.62
CA ARG A 144 -8.73 -18.81 -15.77
C ARG A 144 -8.73 -19.91 -14.71
N ASP A 145 -7.56 -20.26 -14.15
CA ASP A 145 -7.45 -21.23 -13.06
C ASP A 145 -7.95 -20.65 -11.74
N THR A 146 -8.98 -21.28 -11.18
CA THR A 146 -9.61 -20.84 -9.92
C THR A 146 -8.68 -20.96 -8.72
N GLY A 147 -7.83 -22.00 -8.69
CA GLY A 147 -6.85 -22.20 -7.63
C GLY A 147 -5.79 -21.11 -7.64
N TYR A 148 -5.31 -20.71 -8.82
CA TYR A 148 -4.38 -19.60 -8.94
C TYR A 148 -4.99 -18.28 -8.49
N ARG A 149 -6.24 -17.97 -8.94
CA ARG A 149 -6.96 -16.77 -8.48
C ARG A 149 -7.12 -16.75 -6.96
N GLY A 150 -7.47 -17.88 -6.35
CA GLY A 150 -7.60 -18.00 -4.91
C GLY A 150 -6.29 -17.73 -4.16
N ARG A 151 -5.17 -18.31 -4.63
CA ARG A 151 -3.85 -18.03 -4.04
C ARG A 151 -3.45 -16.55 -4.19
N LEU A 152 -3.72 -15.96 -5.36
CA LEU A 152 -3.41 -14.56 -5.62
C LEU A 152 -4.25 -13.63 -4.72
N ALA A 153 -5.56 -13.87 -4.63
CA ALA A 153 -6.45 -13.11 -3.76
C ALA A 153 -6.02 -13.20 -2.29
N ASN A 154 -5.68 -14.41 -1.82
CA ASN A 154 -5.17 -14.61 -0.47
C ASN A 154 -3.83 -13.90 -0.23
N SER A 155 -2.96 -13.80 -1.23
CA SER A 155 -1.71 -13.06 -1.10
C SER A 155 -1.94 -11.55 -1.00
N ILE A 156 -2.88 -11.00 -1.75
CA ILE A 156 -3.30 -9.59 -1.63
C ILE A 156 -3.87 -9.34 -0.24
N LEU A 157 -4.79 -10.19 0.21
CA LEU A 157 -5.38 -10.11 1.56
C LEU A 157 -4.31 -10.18 2.65
N ALA A 158 -3.32 -11.08 2.52
CA ALA A 158 -2.22 -11.20 3.48
C ALA A 158 -1.42 -9.89 3.56
N GLY A 159 -1.10 -9.27 2.41
CA GLY A 159 -0.40 -7.99 2.40
C GLY A 159 -1.20 -6.85 3.05
N ILE A 160 -2.48 -6.75 2.76
CA ILE A 160 -3.38 -5.77 3.40
C ILE A 160 -3.46 -6.02 4.91
N ARG A 161 -3.61 -7.28 5.31
CA ARG A 161 -3.65 -7.67 6.71
C ARG A 161 -2.36 -7.32 7.44
N ASP A 162 -1.19 -7.66 6.87
CA ASP A 162 0.13 -7.32 7.43
C ASP A 162 0.25 -5.81 7.67
N TYR A 163 -0.20 -5.00 6.71
CA TYR A 163 -0.20 -3.55 6.84
C TYR A 163 -1.08 -3.08 8.01
N PHE A 164 -2.33 -3.52 8.10
CA PHE A 164 -3.25 -3.06 9.15
C PHE A 164 -2.89 -3.58 10.54
N TYR A 165 -2.24 -4.73 10.65
CA TYR A 165 -1.72 -5.18 11.94
C TYR A 165 -0.50 -4.36 12.41
N THR A 166 0.26 -3.79 11.47
CA THR A 166 1.38 -2.88 11.76
C THR A 166 0.91 -1.43 11.97
N ASN A 167 -0.12 -1.01 11.24
CA ASN A 167 -0.66 0.35 11.23
C ASN A 167 -2.19 0.32 11.47
N PRO A 168 -2.67 -0.11 12.64
CA PRO A 168 -4.11 -0.25 12.89
C PRO A 168 -4.78 1.12 12.94
N PRO A 169 -5.82 1.37 12.11
CA PRO A 169 -6.57 2.61 12.22
C PRO A 169 -7.21 2.73 13.62
N PRO A 170 -7.25 3.95 14.20
CA PRO A 170 -7.89 4.13 15.50
C PRO A 170 -9.35 3.66 15.47
N ASP A 171 -9.83 3.15 16.60
CA ASP A 171 -11.20 2.68 16.81
C ASP A 171 -11.66 1.47 15.97
N THR A 172 -10.72 0.81 15.27
CA THR A 172 -11.00 -0.46 14.59
C THR A 172 -10.91 -1.67 15.54
N GLN A 173 -11.55 -2.77 15.17
CA GLN A 173 -11.45 -4.03 15.91
C GLN A 173 -9.99 -4.50 16.04
N ILE A 174 -9.19 -4.35 14.97
CA ILE A 174 -7.75 -4.68 14.97
C ILE A 174 -7.02 -3.86 16.04
N ALA A 175 -7.26 -2.54 16.10
CA ALA A 175 -6.64 -1.69 17.10
C ALA A 175 -7.04 -2.09 18.54
N MET A 176 -8.30 -2.45 18.74
CA MET A 176 -8.78 -2.92 20.04
C MET A 176 -8.18 -4.27 20.44
N ASP A 177 -8.10 -5.20 19.51
CA ASP A 177 -7.55 -6.54 19.76
C ASP A 177 -6.05 -6.47 20.03
N LEU A 178 -5.30 -5.64 19.30
CA LEU A 178 -3.88 -5.41 19.55
C LEU A 178 -3.60 -4.75 20.90
N ARG A 179 -4.50 -3.85 21.37
CA ARG A 179 -4.40 -3.27 22.71
C ARG A 179 -4.67 -4.30 23.83
N ARG A 180 -5.48 -5.32 23.54
CA ARG A 180 -5.83 -6.39 24.51
C ARG A 180 -4.80 -7.52 24.54
N GLN A 181 -3.99 -7.71 23.48
CA GLN A 181 -2.99 -8.75 23.44
C GLN A 181 -1.77 -8.34 24.28
N PRO A 182 -1.27 -9.22 25.18
CA PRO A 182 -0.01 -8.97 25.86
C PRO A 182 1.12 -8.94 24.81
N THR A 183 1.74 -7.80 24.61
CA THR A 183 2.90 -7.64 23.74
C THR A 183 4.06 -8.41 24.36
N ARG A 184 4.60 -9.41 23.66
CA ARG A 184 5.87 -10.01 24.04
C ARG A 184 6.96 -8.98 23.81
N GLN A 185 7.64 -8.56 24.85
CA GLN A 185 8.78 -7.66 24.72
C GLN A 185 10.05 -8.47 24.47
N VAL A 186 10.73 -8.17 23.37
CA VAL A 186 12.04 -8.73 23.03
C VAL A 186 13.09 -7.65 23.32
N ARG A 187 14.17 -8.03 24.02
CA ARG A 187 15.30 -7.12 24.25
C ARG A 187 16.22 -7.15 23.04
N HIS A 188 16.49 -5.99 22.47
CA HIS A 188 17.46 -5.78 21.39
C HIS A 188 18.59 -4.87 21.89
N VAL A 189 19.83 -5.32 21.75
CA VAL A 189 21.00 -4.50 22.03
C VAL A 189 21.48 -3.87 20.74
N VAL A 190 21.47 -2.55 20.67
CA VAL A 190 21.83 -1.77 19.48
C VAL A 190 23.28 -2.05 19.11
N ALA A 191 23.49 -2.58 17.92
CA ALA A 191 24.79 -2.83 17.31
C ALA A 191 25.25 -1.65 16.43
N ARG A 192 26.50 -1.68 16.02
CA ARG A 192 27.04 -0.70 15.05
C ARG A 192 26.32 -0.85 13.71
N GLY A 193 25.75 0.25 13.22
CA GLY A 193 24.98 0.30 11.98
C GLY A 193 23.47 0.17 12.18
N ASP A 194 22.98 -0.22 13.35
CA ASP A 194 21.54 -0.29 13.62
C ASP A 194 20.91 1.11 13.61
N THR A 195 19.78 1.22 12.96
CA THR A 195 18.87 2.36 13.04
C THR A 195 17.50 1.90 13.58
N VAL A 196 16.72 2.84 14.11
CA VAL A 196 15.36 2.50 14.59
C VAL A 196 14.52 1.91 13.46
N SER A 197 14.70 2.37 12.22
CA SER A 197 13.98 1.86 11.04
C SER A 197 14.35 0.42 10.70
N GLU A 198 15.65 0.08 10.68
CA GLU A 198 16.12 -1.28 10.41
C GLU A 198 15.72 -2.27 11.52
N ILE A 199 15.76 -1.81 12.78
CA ILE A 199 15.28 -2.62 13.91
C ILE A 199 13.77 -2.85 13.78
N ALA A 200 13.00 -1.82 13.43
CA ALA A 200 11.56 -1.92 13.22
C ALA A 200 11.24 -2.94 12.11
N GLU A 201 11.95 -2.89 11.00
CA GLU A 201 11.80 -3.83 9.89
C GLU A 201 12.17 -5.27 10.32
N ARG A 202 13.30 -5.44 11.01
CA ARG A 202 13.78 -6.75 11.50
C ARG A 202 12.78 -7.45 12.40
N TYR A 203 12.11 -6.71 13.28
CA TYR A 203 11.14 -7.26 14.23
C TYR A 203 9.68 -7.14 13.77
N ASN A 204 9.44 -6.61 12.56
CA ASN A 204 8.12 -6.39 11.99
C ASN A 204 7.19 -5.56 12.90
N VAL A 205 7.73 -4.45 13.42
CA VAL A 205 7.02 -3.47 14.27
C VAL A 205 7.18 -2.07 13.69
N SER A 206 6.36 -1.11 14.11
CA SER A 206 6.54 0.27 13.69
C SER A 206 7.65 0.98 14.47
N THR A 207 8.33 1.96 13.85
CA THR A 207 9.28 2.84 14.54
C THR A 207 8.62 3.58 15.71
N ALA A 208 7.33 3.93 15.55
CA ALA A 208 6.54 4.58 16.59
C ALA A 208 6.36 3.70 17.84
N ASP A 209 6.15 2.39 17.65
CA ASP A 209 6.01 1.45 18.77
C ASP A 209 7.32 1.24 19.50
N ILE A 210 8.45 1.17 18.78
CA ILE A 210 9.79 1.14 19.41
C ILE A 210 10.01 2.41 20.23
N ARG A 211 9.73 3.59 19.66
CA ARG A 211 9.86 4.85 20.38
C ARG A 211 9.00 4.89 21.64
N ARG A 212 7.74 4.50 21.53
CA ARG A 212 6.80 4.47 22.66
C ARG A 212 7.25 3.52 23.75
N ALA A 213 7.65 2.29 23.39
CA ALA A 213 8.10 1.28 24.34
C ALA A 213 9.36 1.68 25.08
N ASN A 214 10.22 2.51 24.48
CA ASN A 214 11.50 2.94 25.03
C ASN A 214 11.54 4.41 25.46
N ARG A 215 10.42 5.13 25.40
CA ARG A 215 10.29 6.57 25.71
C ARG A 215 11.29 7.43 24.94
N LEU A 216 11.55 7.09 23.67
CA LEU A 216 12.44 7.86 22.82
C LEU A 216 11.69 9.07 22.23
N SER A 217 12.29 10.24 22.33
CA SER A 217 11.76 11.48 21.75
C SER A 217 12.06 11.63 20.24
N ASN A 218 13.03 10.87 19.73
CA ASN A 218 13.46 10.85 18.33
C ASN A 218 14.14 9.51 18.00
N ASP A 219 14.64 9.35 16.76
CA ASP A 219 15.26 8.11 16.28
C ASP A 219 16.76 7.98 16.62
N LYS A 220 17.28 8.80 17.54
CA LYS A 220 18.68 8.69 17.97
C LYS A 220 18.83 7.58 19.02
N ILE A 221 19.57 6.54 18.65
CA ILE A 221 19.93 5.41 19.52
C ILE A 221 21.46 5.30 19.61
N ARG A 222 21.96 4.64 20.65
CA ARG A 222 23.40 4.50 20.90
C ARG A 222 23.80 3.03 20.84
N ILE A 223 24.99 2.74 20.30
CA ILE A 223 25.57 1.39 20.34
C ILE A 223 25.63 0.91 21.80
N GLY A 224 25.20 -0.32 22.03
CA GLY A 224 25.09 -0.92 23.37
C GLY A 224 23.82 -0.55 24.14
N GLN A 225 22.99 0.38 23.64
CA GLN A 225 21.69 0.67 24.23
C GLN A 225 20.78 -0.54 24.10
N THR A 226 20.10 -0.92 25.18
CA THR A 226 19.09 -1.98 25.13
C THR A 226 17.73 -1.36 24.87
N LEU A 227 17.09 -1.81 23.79
CA LEU A 227 15.72 -1.44 23.40
C LEU A 227 14.77 -2.58 23.74
N SER A 228 13.62 -2.23 24.28
CA SER A 228 12.47 -3.11 24.42
C SER A 228 11.63 -3.05 23.12
N ILE A 229 11.56 -4.14 22.40
CA ILE A 229 10.84 -4.23 21.13
C ILE A 229 9.50 -4.92 21.38
N PRO A 230 8.36 -4.24 21.22
CA PRO A 230 7.03 -4.82 21.40
C PRO A 230 6.69 -5.69 20.19
N VAL A 231 6.98 -6.99 20.26
CA VAL A 231 6.68 -7.93 19.17
C VAL A 231 5.26 -8.43 19.35
N PHE A 232 4.43 -8.27 18.33
CA PHE A 232 3.08 -8.79 18.32
C PHE A 232 3.13 -10.29 17.99
N SER A 233 2.41 -11.09 18.77
CA SER A 233 2.25 -12.52 18.51
C SER A 233 1.29 -12.67 17.33
N GLY A 234 1.80 -12.52 16.11
CA GLY A 234 1.08 -12.89 14.91
C GLY A 234 1.20 -14.38 14.68
N GLY A 235 0.06 -15.06 14.61
CA GLY A 235 -0.01 -16.45 14.17
C GLY A 235 0.31 -16.62 12.69
#